data_75e31d0b49ec730255b709147aa73e95
#
_entry.id   75e31d0b49ec730255b709147aa73e95
#
_cell.length_a   1.000
_cell.length_b   1.000
_cell.length_c   1.000
_cell.angle_alpha   90.00
_cell.angle_beta   90.00
_cell.angle_gamma   90.00
#
_symmetry.space_group_name_H-M   'P 1'
#
loop_
_entity.id
_entity.type
_entity.pdbx_description
1 polymer ?
#
loop_
_entity_poly.entity_id
_entity_poly.type
_entity_poly.pdbx_seq_one_letter_code
_entity_poly.pdbx_strand_id
1 'polypeptide(L)'
;INAGNNSENIRHADNALSHHDSMDFTFSGGHSSLLYMDTNIGSQSSRVKFSVSSKFCTDCEFVFNSKNLNNCFMCFGLQNKSYCILNKQYSEEEYFEIIDDIKTEMFIRGEYGDGLGLEFSAQAYNFSLAQISFPLNDEEIVKLGGYVAKEPETNVGNIEVVKYKDLPKTIEEITDDILNKAILCEISGRPFRIIVSELGFYRRTKLPLPNIHPLLRMEKRLSFVKNAK
;
A
#
# COMPACT_ATOMS: atom_id res chain seq x y z
N ILE A 1 1.36 19.84 2.98
CA ILE A 1 0.50 19.32 4.05
C ILE A 1 -0.92 19.33 3.51
N ASN A 2 -1.52 18.18 3.40
CA ASN A 2 -2.92 18.01 3.03
C ASN A 2 -3.67 17.54 4.28
N ALA A 3 -3.99 18.47 5.16
CA ALA A 3 -4.65 18.20 6.44
C ALA A 3 -6.13 18.59 6.35
N GLY A 4 -7.01 17.68 6.76
CA GLY A 4 -8.44 17.93 6.88
C GLY A 4 -8.83 18.66 8.18
N ASN A 5 -10.11 18.83 8.39
CA ASN A 5 -10.66 19.53 9.56
C ASN A 5 -10.23 18.89 10.88
N ASN A 6 -10.10 19.71 11.93
CA ASN A 6 -9.75 19.31 13.30
C ASN A 6 -8.34 18.68 13.42
N SER A 7 -7.39 19.13 12.64
CA SER A 7 -5.98 18.72 12.79
C SER A 7 -5.16 19.86 13.39
N GLU A 8 -4.31 19.55 14.37
CA GLU A 8 -3.50 20.52 15.12
C GLU A 8 -2.07 20.00 15.31
N ASN A 9 -1.08 20.90 15.25
CA ASN A 9 0.35 20.58 15.41
C ASN A 9 0.86 19.47 14.48
N ILE A 10 0.53 19.55 13.18
CA ILE A 10 0.93 18.55 12.20
C ILE A 10 2.03 19.10 11.31
N ARG A 11 3.05 18.27 11.05
CA ARG A 11 4.15 18.58 10.13
C ARG A 11 4.42 17.43 9.16
N HIS A 12 4.85 17.78 7.95
CA HIS A 12 5.27 16.81 6.93
C HIS A 12 4.28 15.66 6.74
N ALA A 13 2.99 16.00 6.66
CA ALA A 13 1.92 15.02 6.55
C ALA A 13 1.23 15.10 5.20
N ASP A 14 0.81 13.96 4.69
CA ASP A 14 -0.09 13.86 3.55
C ASP A 14 -1.37 13.10 3.94
N ASN A 15 -2.52 13.72 3.62
CA ASN A 15 -3.84 13.16 3.85
C ASN A 15 -4.17 12.84 5.33
N ALA A 16 -4.12 13.85 6.18
CA ALA A 16 -4.43 13.77 7.60
C ALA A 16 -5.87 14.23 7.91
N LEU A 17 -6.58 13.49 8.74
CA LEU A 17 -7.93 13.80 9.21
C LEU A 17 -8.02 13.69 10.72
N SER A 18 -8.28 14.82 11.42
CA SER A 18 -8.43 14.86 12.89
C SER A 18 -7.21 14.27 13.63
N HIS A 19 -6.03 14.78 13.32
CA HIS A 19 -4.78 14.38 13.95
C HIS A 19 -4.23 15.47 14.83
N HIS A 20 -3.58 15.07 15.92
CA HIS A 20 -2.92 15.97 16.84
C HIS A 20 -1.47 15.54 17.09
N ASP A 21 -0.56 16.54 17.18
CA ASP A 21 0.82 16.36 17.58
C ASP A 21 1.55 15.23 16.81
N SER A 22 1.44 15.24 15.49
CA SER A 22 1.94 14.16 14.64
C SER A 22 2.84 14.70 13.51
N MET A 23 3.85 13.92 13.11
CA MET A 23 4.84 14.32 12.12
C MET A 23 5.27 13.15 11.23
N ASP A 24 5.65 13.47 9.97
CA ASP A 24 6.20 12.53 8.99
C ASP A 24 5.30 11.30 8.76
N PHE A 25 4.03 11.52 8.42
CA PHE A 25 3.09 10.44 8.19
C PHE A 25 2.28 10.61 6.90
N THR A 26 1.81 9.50 6.36
CA THR A 26 1.07 9.46 5.10
C THR A 26 -0.20 8.61 5.20
N PHE A 27 -1.33 9.10 4.66
CA PHE A 27 -2.63 8.40 4.63
C PHE A 27 -3.12 7.94 6.01
N SER A 28 -3.15 8.82 6.99
CA SER A 28 -3.59 8.42 8.31
C SER A 28 -5.08 8.74 8.55
N GLY A 29 -5.83 7.77 9.10
CA GLY A 29 -7.25 7.88 9.42
C GLY A 29 -7.54 8.66 10.71
N GLY A 30 -8.79 9.13 10.87
CA GLY A 30 -9.17 10.10 11.87
C GLY A 30 -8.98 9.74 13.35
N HIS A 31 -8.91 10.78 14.19
CA HIS A 31 -8.82 10.74 15.66
C HIS A 31 -7.55 10.03 16.19
N SER A 32 -6.40 10.30 15.59
CA SER A 32 -5.12 9.76 16.04
C SER A 32 -4.19 10.88 16.51
N SER A 33 -3.23 10.53 17.38
CA SER A 33 -2.29 11.49 17.95
C SER A 33 -0.92 10.89 18.20
N LEU A 34 0.11 11.75 18.22
CA LEU A 34 1.48 11.34 18.50
C LEU A 34 1.98 10.23 17.56
N LEU A 35 1.71 10.42 16.25
CA LEU A 35 2.21 9.55 15.19
C LEU A 35 3.55 10.06 14.67
N TYR A 36 4.47 9.15 14.36
CA TYR A 36 5.76 9.49 13.78
C TYR A 36 6.25 8.46 12.77
N MET A 37 6.63 8.90 11.57
CA MET A 37 7.09 8.06 10.45
C MET A 37 6.16 6.89 10.15
N ASP A 38 4.87 7.19 10.09
CA ASP A 38 3.81 6.20 9.92
C ASP A 38 3.18 6.26 8.54
N THR A 39 2.71 5.12 8.04
CA THR A 39 1.95 5.04 6.79
C THR A 39 0.66 4.27 6.98
N ASN A 40 -0.46 4.88 6.60
CA ASN A 40 -1.78 4.27 6.64
C ASN A 40 -2.17 3.76 8.05
N ILE A 41 -1.91 4.58 9.06
CA ILE A 41 -2.36 4.27 10.42
C ILE A 41 -3.83 4.67 10.56
N GLY A 42 -4.66 3.69 10.86
CA GLY A 42 -6.10 3.88 10.96
C GLY A 42 -6.56 4.54 12.25
N SER A 43 -7.86 4.78 12.32
CA SER A 43 -8.55 5.54 13.36
C SER A 43 -8.21 5.14 14.79
N GLN A 44 -8.21 6.12 15.70
CA GLN A 44 -8.06 5.96 17.15
C GLN A 44 -6.74 5.28 17.55
N SER A 45 -5.65 5.65 16.88
CA SER A 45 -4.31 5.22 17.25
C SER A 45 -3.56 6.34 17.97
N SER A 46 -2.73 6.00 18.93
CA SER A 46 -1.97 6.98 19.71
C SER A 46 -0.59 6.47 20.09
N ARG A 47 0.41 7.34 20.03
CA ARG A 47 1.82 7.00 20.32
C ARG A 47 2.29 5.79 19.49
N VAL A 48 2.07 5.89 18.18
CA VAL A 48 2.51 4.87 17.21
C VAL A 48 3.66 5.45 16.40
N LYS A 49 4.70 4.65 16.15
CA LYS A 49 5.87 5.05 15.38
C LYS A 49 6.32 3.96 14.41
N PHE A 50 6.88 4.39 13.27
CA PHE A 50 7.51 3.49 12.28
C PHE A 50 6.59 2.36 11.80
N SER A 51 5.30 2.61 11.70
CA SER A 51 4.29 1.57 11.53
C SER A 51 3.50 1.72 10.24
N VAL A 52 2.98 0.62 9.72
CA VAL A 52 2.28 0.60 8.44
C VAL A 52 0.98 -0.19 8.51
N SER A 53 -0.08 0.36 7.92
CA SER A 53 -1.38 -0.31 7.74
C SER A 53 -1.97 -0.90 9.03
N SER A 54 -1.87 -0.17 10.14
CA SER A 54 -2.37 -0.62 11.44
C SER A 54 -3.45 0.34 11.97
N LYS A 55 -4.32 -0.13 12.86
CA LYS A 55 -5.42 0.69 13.41
C LYS A 55 -5.79 0.28 14.83
N PHE A 56 -6.30 1.27 15.59
CA PHE A 56 -6.64 1.08 17.01
C PHE A 56 -5.43 0.62 17.83
N CYS A 57 -4.26 1.16 17.53
CA CYS A 57 -3.02 0.80 18.19
C CYS A 57 -2.59 1.90 19.17
N THR A 58 -2.05 1.51 20.31
CA THR A 58 -1.56 2.43 21.33
C THR A 58 -0.19 1.94 21.83
N ASP A 59 0.77 2.86 21.98
CA ASP A 59 2.12 2.54 22.45
C ASP A 59 2.80 1.44 21.62
N CYS A 60 2.73 1.56 20.29
CA CYS A 60 3.25 0.56 19.37
C CYS A 60 4.33 1.14 18.46
N GLU A 61 5.36 0.35 18.20
CA GLU A 61 6.43 0.71 17.27
C GLU A 61 6.73 -0.46 16.32
N PHE A 62 6.98 -0.14 15.04
CA PHE A 62 7.25 -1.12 13.99
C PHE A 62 6.14 -2.19 13.87
N VAL A 63 4.88 -1.79 13.90
CA VAL A 63 3.75 -2.72 13.74
C VAL A 63 3.15 -2.62 12.34
N PHE A 64 2.88 -3.77 11.74
CA PHE A 64 2.44 -3.87 10.35
C PHE A 64 1.17 -4.71 10.22
N ASN A 65 0.21 -4.25 9.42
CA ASN A 65 -1.05 -4.94 9.13
C ASN A 65 -1.76 -5.46 10.39
N SER A 66 -1.74 -4.68 11.46
CA SER A 66 -2.20 -5.10 12.79
C SER A 66 -3.40 -4.29 13.26
N LYS A 67 -4.12 -4.82 14.25
CA LYS A 67 -5.33 -4.17 14.77
C LYS A 67 -5.49 -4.37 16.27
N ASN A 68 -5.86 -3.27 16.97
CA ASN A 68 -6.18 -3.29 18.39
C ASN A 68 -5.01 -3.87 19.21
N LEU A 69 -3.86 -3.23 19.08
CA LEU A 69 -2.65 -3.57 19.81
C LEU A 69 -2.35 -2.53 20.88
N ASN A 70 -1.77 -2.98 21.99
CA ASN A 70 -1.28 -2.12 23.06
C ASN A 70 0.11 -2.59 23.49
N ASN A 71 1.08 -1.67 23.58
CA ASN A 71 2.46 -2.02 23.91
C ASN A 71 2.99 -3.19 23.07
N CYS A 72 3.14 -2.98 21.77
CA CYS A 72 3.66 -4.01 20.85
C CYS A 72 4.82 -3.45 20.03
N PHE A 73 5.83 -4.28 19.81
CA PHE A 73 7.06 -3.91 19.11
C PHE A 73 7.44 -4.95 18.04
N MET A 74 7.77 -4.51 16.84
CA MET A 74 8.13 -5.35 15.69
C MET A 74 7.12 -6.49 15.44
N CYS A 75 5.82 -6.17 15.38
CA CYS A 75 4.77 -7.16 15.21
C CYS A 75 4.09 -7.05 13.85
N PHE A 76 3.70 -8.20 13.29
CA PHE A 76 3.05 -8.30 12.00
C PHE A 76 1.77 -9.13 12.07
N GLY A 77 0.66 -8.58 11.54
CA GLY A 77 -0.58 -9.33 11.36
C GLY A 77 -1.32 -9.69 12.65
N LEU A 78 -0.99 -9.05 13.79
CA LEU A 78 -1.61 -9.36 15.07
C LEU A 78 -2.94 -8.63 15.26
N GLN A 79 -3.80 -9.24 16.06
CA GLN A 79 -5.08 -8.64 16.47
C GLN A 79 -5.36 -8.88 17.94
N ASN A 80 -5.86 -7.82 18.62
CA ASN A 80 -6.32 -7.89 20.02
C ASN A 80 -5.24 -8.45 20.95
N LYS A 81 -4.03 -7.87 20.92
CA LYS A 81 -2.90 -8.30 21.69
C LYS A 81 -2.23 -7.14 22.42
N SER A 82 -1.58 -7.48 23.52
CA SER A 82 -0.76 -6.54 24.29
C SER A 82 0.56 -7.20 24.66
N TYR A 83 1.60 -6.36 24.89
CA TYR A 83 2.91 -6.78 25.35
C TYR A 83 3.56 -7.85 24.44
N CYS A 84 3.51 -7.60 23.11
CA CYS A 84 4.11 -8.51 22.15
C CYS A 84 5.39 -7.92 21.52
N ILE A 85 6.41 -8.76 21.39
CA ILE A 85 7.66 -8.49 20.66
C ILE A 85 7.83 -9.59 19.62
N LEU A 86 8.03 -9.23 18.33
CA LEU A 86 8.16 -10.19 17.22
C LEU A 86 7.05 -11.25 17.23
N ASN A 87 5.82 -10.82 17.46
CA ASN A 87 4.62 -11.66 17.57
C ASN A 87 4.55 -12.60 18.79
N LYS A 88 5.53 -12.63 19.67
CA LYS A 88 5.50 -13.39 20.91
C LYS A 88 5.00 -12.52 22.05
N GLN A 89 4.05 -13.01 22.82
CA GLN A 89 3.48 -12.31 23.98
C GLN A 89 4.33 -12.57 25.24
N TYR A 90 4.51 -11.54 26.04
CA TYR A 90 5.24 -11.52 27.30
C TYR A 90 4.34 -11.02 28.43
N SER A 91 4.79 -11.12 29.68
CA SER A 91 4.20 -10.34 30.77
C SER A 91 4.52 -8.85 30.58
N GLU A 92 3.81 -7.99 31.27
CA GLU A 92 4.07 -6.54 31.19
C GLU A 92 5.49 -6.19 31.64
N GLU A 93 5.95 -6.79 32.74
CA GLU A 93 7.29 -6.56 33.29
C GLU A 93 8.38 -7.02 32.31
N GLU A 94 8.29 -8.26 31.83
CA GLU A 94 9.24 -8.79 30.84
C GLU A 94 9.25 -7.97 29.55
N TYR A 95 8.09 -7.48 29.12
CA TYR A 95 8.00 -6.65 27.91
C TYR A 95 8.84 -5.38 28.07
N PHE A 96 8.68 -4.65 29.15
CA PHE A 96 9.39 -3.38 29.33
C PHE A 96 10.89 -3.58 29.54
N GLU A 97 11.33 -4.62 30.23
CA GLU A 97 12.75 -4.96 30.35
C GLU A 97 13.38 -5.25 28.98
N ILE A 98 12.77 -6.15 28.20
CA ILE A 98 13.29 -6.53 26.88
C ILE A 98 13.27 -5.35 25.91
N ILE A 99 12.22 -4.52 25.91
CA ILE A 99 12.13 -3.36 25.04
C ILE A 99 13.18 -2.30 25.36
N ASP A 100 13.47 -2.07 26.61
CA ASP A 100 14.49 -1.11 27.03
C ASP A 100 15.88 -1.54 26.52
N ASP A 101 16.21 -2.83 26.68
CA ASP A 101 17.45 -3.40 26.14
C ASP A 101 17.53 -3.29 24.61
N ILE A 102 16.46 -3.68 23.89
CA ILE A 102 16.43 -3.61 22.43
C ILE A 102 16.61 -2.16 21.95
N LYS A 103 15.87 -1.21 22.51
CA LYS A 103 15.97 0.20 22.12
C LYS A 103 17.34 0.79 22.44
N THR A 104 17.92 0.41 23.57
CA THR A 104 19.27 0.83 23.94
C THR A 104 20.29 0.37 22.90
N GLU A 105 20.23 -0.89 22.49
CA GLU A 105 21.10 -1.41 21.43
C GLU A 105 20.87 -0.73 20.09
N MET A 106 19.62 -0.50 19.71
CA MET A 106 19.28 0.24 18.49
C MET A 106 19.82 1.68 18.51
N PHE A 107 19.77 2.35 19.66
CA PHE A 107 20.38 3.68 19.83
C PHE A 107 21.89 3.65 19.67
N ILE A 108 22.56 2.70 20.30
CA ILE A 108 24.01 2.55 20.21
C ILE A 108 24.46 2.32 18.75
N ARG A 109 23.68 1.56 17.98
CA ARG A 109 23.95 1.28 16.56
C ARG A 109 23.48 2.37 15.60
N GLY A 110 22.77 3.38 16.09
CA GLY A 110 22.17 4.42 15.24
C GLY A 110 21.01 3.93 14.37
N GLU A 111 20.33 2.88 14.80
CA GLU A 111 19.20 2.26 14.08
C GLU A 111 17.83 2.78 14.56
N TYR A 112 17.76 3.33 15.77
CA TYR A 112 16.50 3.87 16.29
C TYR A 112 16.29 5.31 15.83
N GLY A 113 15.11 5.60 15.33
CA GLY A 113 14.71 6.93 14.84
C GLY A 113 14.28 6.95 13.39
N ASP A 114 14.64 5.94 12.63
CA ASP A 114 14.23 5.75 11.23
C ASP A 114 13.26 4.59 11.06
N GLY A 115 12.44 4.65 10.03
CA GLY A 115 11.58 3.54 9.61
C GLY A 115 12.40 2.36 9.07
N LEU A 116 11.74 1.21 8.91
CA LEU A 116 12.38 0.05 8.28
C LEU A 116 12.72 0.37 6.82
N GLY A 117 13.91 -0.06 6.39
CA GLY A 117 14.38 0.09 5.02
C GLY A 117 13.59 -0.74 4.01
N LEU A 118 13.89 -0.54 2.72
CA LEU A 118 13.19 -1.24 1.62
C LEU A 118 13.41 -2.76 1.65
N GLU A 119 14.45 -3.25 2.29
CA GLU A 119 14.74 -4.67 2.47
C GLU A 119 13.66 -5.42 3.27
N PHE A 120 12.90 -4.70 4.10
CA PHE A 120 11.76 -5.23 4.85
C PHE A 120 10.43 -5.16 4.09
N SER A 121 10.45 -4.63 2.84
CA SER A 121 9.24 -4.54 2.05
C SER A 121 8.72 -5.93 1.66
N ALA A 122 7.44 -6.19 1.91
CA ALA A 122 6.78 -7.42 1.48
C ALA A 122 6.51 -7.45 -0.04
N GLN A 123 6.73 -6.34 -0.75
CA GLN A 123 6.40 -6.19 -2.16
C GLN A 123 7.61 -5.67 -2.95
N ALA A 124 7.84 -6.23 -4.12
CA ALA A 124 8.86 -5.74 -5.04
C ALA A 124 8.58 -4.27 -5.40
N TYR A 125 9.62 -3.44 -5.40
CA TYR A 125 9.49 -2.01 -5.64
C TYR A 125 8.81 -1.69 -6.98
N ASN A 126 9.21 -2.38 -8.05
CA ASN A 126 8.67 -2.19 -9.39
C ASN A 126 7.18 -2.55 -9.54
N PHE A 127 6.59 -3.25 -8.56
CA PHE A 127 5.14 -3.53 -8.49
C PHE A 127 4.43 -2.73 -7.40
N SER A 128 5.11 -1.79 -6.78
CA SER A 128 4.54 -0.94 -5.73
C SER A 128 4.01 0.40 -6.29
N LEU A 129 3.17 1.07 -5.53
CA LEU A 129 2.76 2.46 -5.83
C LEU A 129 3.95 3.42 -5.76
N ALA A 130 5.00 3.09 -5.03
CA ALA A 130 6.22 3.88 -4.95
C ALA A 130 6.88 4.00 -6.33
N GLN A 131 6.94 2.93 -7.13
CA GLN A 131 7.47 2.97 -8.50
C GLN A 131 6.72 3.97 -9.40
N ILE A 132 5.43 4.15 -9.16
CA ILE A 132 4.63 5.09 -9.94
C ILE A 132 4.91 6.53 -9.51
N SER A 133 5.04 6.79 -8.21
CA SER A 133 5.26 8.12 -7.64
C SER A 133 6.72 8.55 -7.66
N PHE A 134 7.63 7.61 -7.44
CA PHE A 134 9.08 7.80 -7.34
C PHE A 134 9.77 6.72 -8.19
N PRO A 135 9.72 6.81 -9.53
CA PRO A 135 10.27 5.79 -10.40
C PRO A 135 11.79 5.67 -10.22
N LEU A 136 12.25 4.46 -9.95
CA LEU A 136 13.65 4.08 -9.85
C LEU A 136 13.96 2.99 -10.89
N ASN A 137 15.20 2.94 -11.37
CA ASN A 137 15.67 1.81 -12.14
C ASN A 137 16.09 0.64 -11.22
N ASP A 138 16.32 -0.54 -11.79
CA ASP A 138 16.59 -1.75 -11.03
C ASP A 138 17.86 -1.63 -10.15
N GLU A 139 18.89 -0.93 -10.62
CA GLU A 139 20.14 -0.72 -9.88
C GLU A 139 19.92 0.20 -8.67
N GLU A 140 19.15 1.25 -8.84
CA GLU A 140 18.77 2.17 -7.76
C GLU A 140 17.94 1.47 -6.69
N ILE A 141 16.99 0.63 -7.10
CA ILE A 141 16.15 -0.16 -6.17
C ILE A 141 17.03 -1.07 -5.30
N VAL A 142 17.92 -1.82 -5.93
CA VAL A 142 18.83 -2.74 -5.22
C VAL A 142 19.79 -1.97 -4.30
N LYS A 143 20.32 -0.84 -4.74
CA LYS A 143 21.18 0.03 -3.91
C LYS A 143 20.49 0.53 -2.65
N LEU A 144 19.18 0.76 -2.70
CA LEU A 144 18.38 1.17 -1.54
C LEU A 144 17.88 -0.02 -0.68
N GLY A 145 18.36 -1.24 -0.96
CA GLY A 145 17.97 -2.44 -0.23
C GLY A 145 16.67 -3.09 -0.71
N GLY A 146 16.01 -2.52 -1.72
CA GLY A 146 14.80 -3.09 -2.28
C GLY A 146 15.08 -4.25 -3.25
N TYR A 147 14.04 -4.95 -3.67
CA TYR A 147 14.15 -5.98 -4.69
C TYR A 147 13.23 -5.73 -5.88
N VAL A 148 13.64 -6.26 -7.02
CA VAL A 148 12.92 -6.21 -8.30
C VAL A 148 12.36 -7.59 -8.61
N ALA A 149 11.07 -7.68 -8.87
CA ALA A 149 10.45 -8.91 -9.34
C ALA A 149 10.27 -8.89 -10.85
N LYS A 150 10.39 -10.06 -11.46
CA LYS A 150 10.05 -10.22 -12.88
C LYS A 150 8.56 -10.03 -13.09
N GLU A 151 8.20 -9.32 -14.14
CA GLU A 151 6.81 -9.23 -14.53
C GLU A 151 6.23 -10.62 -14.79
N PRO A 152 5.13 -10.99 -14.14
CA PRO A 152 4.50 -12.27 -14.42
C PRO A 152 4.03 -12.27 -15.88
N GLU A 153 4.44 -13.29 -16.63
CA GLU A 153 3.90 -13.50 -17.98
C GLU A 153 2.39 -13.70 -17.88
N THR A 154 1.65 -12.95 -18.69
CA THR A 154 0.20 -13.14 -18.78
C THR A 154 -0.05 -14.41 -19.61
N ASN A 155 -0.01 -15.56 -18.96
CA ASN A 155 -0.37 -16.81 -19.61
C ASN A 155 -1.90 -16.87 -19.71
N VAL A 156 -2.41 -16.69 -20.90
CA VAL A 156 -3.85 -16.84 -21.18
C VAL A 156 -4.23 -18.28 -21.59
N GLY A 157 -3.27 -19.20 -21.57
CA GLY A 157 -3.50 -20.59 -22.00
C GLY A 157 -4.01 -20.67 -23.45
N ASN A 158 -5.04 -21.51 -23.66
CA ASN A 158 -5.67 -21.67 -24.98
C ASN A 158 -6.81 -20.67 -25.23
N ILE A 159 -6.86 -19.56 -24.50
CA ILE A 159 -7.91 -18.55 -24.67
C ILE A 159 -7.64 -17.76 -25.97
N GLU A 160 -8.67 -17.57 -26.77
CA GLU A 160 -8.62 -16.72 -27.96
C GLU A 160 -8.24 -15.28 -27.60
N VAL A 161 -7.18 -14.77 -28.22
CA VAL A 161 -6.74 -13.37 -28.05
C VAL A 161 -7.28 -12.52 -29.20
N VAL A 162 -8.09 -11.51 -28.88
CA VAL A 162 -8.70 -10.61 -29.84
C VAL A 162 -8.07 -9.21 -29.74
N LYS A 163 -7.95 -8.54 -30.87
CA LYS A 163 -7.52 -7.13 -30.89
C LYS A 163 -8.71 -6.24 -30.55
N TYR A 164 -8.49 -5.21 -29.75
CA TYR A 164 -9.55 -4.27 -29.37
C TYR A 164 -10.29 -3.67 -30.58
N LYS A 165 -9.55 -3.31 -31.63
CA LYS A 165 -10.11 -2.73 -32.85
C LYS A 165 -11.10 -3.64 -33.61
N ASP A 166 -11.04 -4.95 -33.37
CA ASP A 166 -11.90 -5.95 -34.00
C ASP A 166 -13.17 -6.23 -33.16
N LEU A 167 -13.29 -5.60 -32.00
CA LEU A 167 -14.48 -5.67 -31.16
C LEU A 167 -15.54 -4.63 -31.57
N PRO A 168 -16.82 -4.91 -31.28
CA PRO A 168 -17.88 -3.92 -31.43
C PRO A 168 -17.57 -2.62 -30.67
N LYS A 169 -17.95 -1.49 -31.20
CA LYS A 169 -17.65 -0.17 -30.60
C LYS A 169 -18.56 0.17 -29.42
N THR A 170 -19.74 -0.40 -29.39
CA THR A 170 -20.71 -0.15 -28.32
C THR A 170 -20.85 -1.35 -27.42
N ILE A 171 -21.12 -1.10 -26.15
CA ILE A 171 -21.23 -2.18 -25.16
C ILE A 171 -22.49 -3.04 -25.39
N GLU A 172 -23.50 -2.49 -26.02
CA GLU A 172 -24.75 -3.16 -26.35
C GLU A 172 -24.53 -4.29 -27.36
N GLU A 173 -23.55 -4.15 -28.25
CA GLU A 173 -23.19 -5.16 -29.24
C GLU A 173 -22.25 -6.24 -28.73
N ILE A 174 -21.67 -6.05 -27.50
CA ILE A 174 -20.77 -7.00 -26.88
C ILE A 174 -21.57 -8.13 -26.23
N THR A 175 -21.36 -9.33 -26.73
CA THR A 175 -21.96 -10.57 -26.17
C THR A 175 -21.15 -11.12 -25.00
N ASP A 176 -21.71 -12.08 -24.26
CA ASP A 176 -21.01 -12.76 -23.15
C ASP A 176 -19.81 -13.58 -23.62
N ASP A 177 -19.68 -13.84 -24.90
CA ASP A 177 -18.52 -14.55 -25.48
C ASP A 177 -17.19 -13.87 -25.17
N ILE A 178 -17.20 -12.56 -24.95
CA ILE A 178 -16.00 -11.79 -24.53
C ILE A 178 -15.39 -12.31 -23.22
N LEU A 179 -16.18 -12.95 -22.35
CA LEU A 179 -15.69 -13.53 -21.10
C LEU A 179 -14.76 -14.74 -21.33
N ASN A 180 -14.85 -15.35 -22.49
CA ASN A 180 -14.01 -16.48 -22.93
C ASN A 180 -12.81 -16.02 -23.77
N LYS A 181 -12.63 -14.71 -23.96
CA LYS A 181 -11.56 -14.13 -24.76
C LYS A 181 -10.65 -13.26 -23.91
N ALA A 182 -9.45 -13.00 -24.42
CA ALA A 182 -8.53 -12.01 -23.90
C ALA A 182 -8.37 -10.89 -24.90
N ILE A 183 -8.42 -9.64 -24.44
CA ILE A 183 -8.24 -8.44 -25.27
C ILE A 183 -6.76 -8.08 -25.27
N LEU A 184 -6.19 -7.85 -26.44
CA LEU A 184 -4.82 -7.39 -26.58
C LEU A 184 -4.73 -5.88 -26.28
N CYS A 185 -3.93 -5.53 -25.29
CA CYS A 185 -3.67 -4.13 -24.94
C CYS A 185 -3.01 -3.38 -26.12
N GLU A 186 -3.55 -2.26 -26.54
CA GLU A 186 -3.05 -1.49 -27.69
C GLU A 186 -1.69 -0.83 -27.42
N ILE A 187 -1.32 -0.63 -26.15
CA ILE A 187 -0.04 0.02 -25.77
C ILE A 187 1.06 -1.03 -25.52
N SER A 188 0.82 -1.99 -24.62
CA SER A 188 1.84 -2.94 -24.19
C SER A 188 1.84 -4.27 -24.94
N GLY A 189 0.81 -4.55 -25.74
CA GLY A 189 0.64 -5.86 -26.35
C GLY A 189 0.31 -6.99 -25.35
N ARG A 190 0.13 -6.69 -24.07
CA ARG A 190 -0.24 -7.69 -23.05
C ARG A 190 -1.72 -8.04 -23.15
N PRO A 191 -2.09 -9.32 -23.16
CA PRO A 191 -3.48 -9.72 -23.13
C PRO A 191 -4.07 -9.50 -21.72
N PHE A 192 -5.35 -9.12 -21.65
CA PHE A 192 -6.11 -9.04 -20.41
C PHE A 192 -7.54 -9.53 -20.62
N ARG A 193 -8.17 -9.98 -19.56
CA ARG A 193 -9.54 -10.51 -19.60
C ARG A 193 -10.52 -9.55 -18.94
N ILE A 194 -11.75 -9.59 -19.41
CA ILE A 194 -12.89 -8.96 -18.74
C ILE A 194 -13.58 -10.04 -17.91
N ILE A 195 -13.87 -9.74 -16.65
CA ILE A 195 -14.62 -10.65 -15.77
C ILE A 195 -16.13 -10.28 -15.76
N VAL A 196 -16.97 -11.19 -15.30
CA VAL A 196 -18.43 -11.04 -15.29
C VAL A 196 -18.87 -9.72 -14.64
N SER A 197 -18.28 -9.39 -13.47
CA SER A 197 -18.61 -8.17 -12.74
C SER A 197 -18.23 -6.90 -13.50
N GLU A 198 -17.10 -6.91 -14.23
CA GLU A 198 -16.67 -5.79 -15.07
C GLU A 198 -17.59 -5.62 -16.26
N LEU A 199 -17.93 -6.71 -16.98
CA LEU A 199 -18.87 -6.64 -18.10
C LEU A 199 -20.21 -6.08 -17.65
N GLY A 200 -20.72 -6.55 -16.51
CA GLY A 200 -21.93 -6.02 -15.90
C GLY A 200 -21.84 -4.52 -15.56
N PHE A 201 -20.68 -4.05 -15.11
CA PHE A 201 -20.45 -2.63 -14.86
C PHE A 201 -20.49 -1.82 -16.16
N TYR A 202 -19.76 -2.21 -17.20
CA TYR A 202 -19.73 -1.51 -18.48
C TYR A 202 -21.12 -1.43 -19.12
N ARG A 203 -21.90 -2.51 -19.04
CA ARG A 203 -23.29 -2.52 -19.55
C ARG A 203 -24.21 -1.56 -18.79
N ARG A 204 -24.14 -1.53 -17.45
CA ARG A 204 -24.96 -0.61 -16.64
C ARG A 204 -24.60 0.85 -16.86
N THR A 205 -23.31 1.13 -17.07
CA THR A 205 -22.82 2.50 -17.26
C THR A 205 -22.78 2.95 -18.72
N LYS A 206 -23.11 2.04 -19.64
CA LYS A 206 -23.05 2.28 -21.09
C LYS A 206 -21.67 2.76 -21.57
N LEU A 207 -20.62 2.24 -20.98
CA LEU A 207 -19.25 2.54 -21.34
C LEU A 207 -18.69 1.44 -22.26
N PRO A 208 -17.85 1.79 -23.24
CA PRO A 208 -17.17 0.80 -24.07
C PRO A 208 -16.19 -0.02 -23.23
N LEU A 209 -15.81 -1.20 -23.71
CA LEU A 209 -14.74 -1.97 -23.10
C LEU A 209 -13.41 -1.20 -23.16
N PRO A 210 -12.49 -1.44 -22.22
CA PRO A 210 -11.18 -0.80 -22.26
C PRO A 210 -10.28 -1.41 -23.32
N ASN A 211 -9.46 -0.58 -23.97
CA ASN A 211 -8.44 -0.99 -24.93
C ASN A 211 -7.04 -1.13 -24.32
N ILE A 212 -6.91 -0.79 -23.03
CA ILE A 212 -5.63 -0.74 -22.31
C ILE A 212 -5.67 -1.65 -21.09
N HIS A 213 -4.58 -2.38 -20.85
CA HIS A 213 -4.40 -3.27 -19.71
C HIS A 213 -4.67 -2.54 -18.37
N PRO A 214 -5.29 -3.20 -17.37
CA PRO A 214 -5.65 -2.57 -16.09
C PRO A 214 -4.51 -1.84 -15.39
N LEU A 215 -3.30 -2.40 -15.38
CA LEU A 215 -2.12 -1.76 -14.77
C LEU A 215 -1.79 -0.44 -15.46
N LEU A 216 -1.74 -0.41 -16.79
CA LEU A 216 -1.47 0.84 -17.52
C LEU A 216 -2.59 1.88 -17.34
N ARG A 217 -3.84 1.45 -17.17
CA ARG A 217 -4.94 2.36 -16.80
C ARG A 217 -4.72 2.96 -15.41
N MET A 218 -4.20 2.18 -14.46
CA MET A 218 -3.85 2.66 -13.13
C MET A 218 -2.69 3.66 -13.20
N GLU A 219 -1.61 3.33 -13.89
CA GLU A 219 -0.46 4.22 -14.10
C GLU A 219 -0.87 5.55 -14.72
N LYS A 220 -1.72 5.51 -15.76
CA LYS A 220 -2.25 6.72 -16.41
C LYS A 220 -3.03 7.60 -15.43
N ARG A 221 -3.84 7.04 -14.53
CA ARG A 221 -4.54 7.81 -13.51
C ARG A 221 -3.58 8.41 -12.48
N LEU A 222 -2.56 7.66 -12.08
CA LEU A 222 -1.59 8.09 -11.07
C LEU A 222 -0.54 9.06 -11.63
N SER A 223 -0.27 9.04 -12.94
CA SER A 223 0.60 10.03 -13.57
C SER A 223 0.09 11.47 -13.41
N PHE A 224 -1.21 11.64 -13.19
CA PHE A 224 -1.81 12.93 -12.89
C PHE A 224 -1.31 13.51 -11.56
N VAL A 225 -1.02 12.66 -10.57
CA VAL A 225 -0.48 13.07 -9.27
C VAL A 225 0.97 13.55 -9.37
N LYS A 226 1.76 13.01 -10.32
CA LYS A 226 3.15 13.43 -10.56
C LYS A 226 3.27 14.87 -11.03
N ASN A 227 2.27 15.39 -11.71
CA ASN A 227 2.30 16.73 -12.32
C ASN A 227 1.71 17.80 -11.40
N ALA A 228 1.27 17.45 -10.21
CA ALA A 228 0.74 18.36 -9.20
C ALA A 228 1.83 18.88 -8.24
N LYS A 229 3.04 19.21 -8.80
CA LYS A 229 4.11 19.91 -8.06
C LYS A 229 3.96 21.41 -8.21
#